data_22de3993e1d23dfde182e03cc95711e2
#
_entry.id   22de3993e1d23dfde182e03cc95711e2
#
_cell.length_a   1.000
_cell.length_b   1.000
_cell.length_c   1.000
_cell.angle_alpha   90.00
_cell.angle_beta   90.00
_cell.angle_gamma   90.00
#
_symmetry.space_group_name_H-M   'P 1'
#
loop_
_entity.id
_entity.type
_entity.pdbx_description
1 polymer ?
#
loop_
_entity_poly.entity_id
_entity_poly.type
_entity_poly.pdbx_seq_one_letter_code
_entity_poly.pdbx_strand_id
1 'polypeptide(L)'
;GIPYALLKGAYLCQRYPKGCRTSNDVDVLLAPEDVGKVSARLKMAGFRQGYMKNEGFVAATRQQIIESKMTRGETVPFIRETRLPYLKHLEVDLNFSLDYKNSDDASLKSMLSRTQTVTLGEAKIRVLEPMDFLLHLCAHLYKEATTLPWIRMRRDMTFYKYCDIYALMQGWEEQDLERLLHRAEELRMRLELLYCLGSVEAFFDMPLLRCIRPTPEEARALREVTAPAEKKTYRYREPNPVRRFFAKDRMELLEEVAG
;
A
#
# COMPACT_ATOMS: atom_id res chain seq x y z
N GLY A 1 20.12 -7.75 14.09
CA GLY A 1 19.17 -8.36 13.16
C GLY A 1 18.86 -7.41 12.02
N ILE A 2 18.20 -7.89 10.96
CA ILE A 2 17.75 -7.05 9.86
C ILE A 2 16.49 -6.28 10.32
N PRO A 3 16.44 -4.95 10.20
CA PRO A 3 15.22 -4.18 10.43
C PRO A 3 14.14 -4.58 9.41
N TYR A 4 12.92 -4.84 9.88
CA TYR A 4 11.78 -5.16 9.03
C TYR A 4 10.47 -4.78 9.71
N ALA A 5 9.40 -4.64 8.93
CA ALA A 5 8.05 -4.55 9.44
C ALA A 5 7.10 -5.41 8.59
N LEU A 6 6.21 -6.16 9.23
CA LEU A 6 5.08 -6.78 8.55
C LEU A 6 4.01 -5.71 8.29
N LEU A 7 3.42 -5.78 7.10
CA LEU A 7 2.46 -4.82 6.60
C LEU A 7 1.07 -5.45 6.48
N LYS A 8 0.08 -4.60 6.24
CA LYS A 8 -1.28 -4.96 5.81
C LYS A 8 -1.93 -6.10 6.62
N GLY A 9 -2.30 -7.19 5.94
CA GLY A 9 -3.13 -8.26 6.45
C GLY A 9 -2.66 -8.88 7.76
N ALA A 10 -1.36 -9.08 7.94
CA ALA A 10 -0.77 -9.67 9.14
C ALA A 10 -1.12 -8.88 10.43
N TYR A 11 -1.26 -7.56 10.35
CA TYR A 11 -1.65 -6.71 11.47
C TYR A 11 -3.11 -6.31 11.44
N LEU A 12 -3.64 -5.97 10.28
CA LEU A 12 -4.99 -5.43 10.11
C LEU A 12 -6.09 -6.42 10.48
N CYS A 13 -5.85 -7.74 10.36
CA CYS A 13 -6.83 -8.74 10.76
C CYS A 13 -7.25 -8.62 12.24
N GLN A 14 -6.43 -8.02 13.10
CA GLN A 14 -6.76 -7.75 14.51
C GLN A 14 -7.68 -6.53 14.71
N ARG A 15 -7.82 -5.69 13.71
CA ARG A 15 -8.66 -4.47 13.73
C ARG A 15 -10.08 -4.71 13.27
N TYR A 16 -10.36 -5.93 12.82
CA TYR A 16 -11.67 -6.35 12.33
C TYR A 16 -12.27 -7.44 13.23
N PRO A 17 -13.60 -7.61 13.19
CA PRO A 17 -14.22 -8.81 13.76
C PRO A 17 -13.61 -10.07 13.13
N LYS A 18 -13.50 -11.13 13.92
CA LYS A 18 -12.87 -12.38 13.48
C LYS A 18 -13.46 -12.89 12.16
N GLY A 19 -12.59 -13.10 11.16
CA GLY A 19 -12.96 -13.59 9.84
C GLY A 19 -13.39 -12.51 8.83
N CYS A 20 -13.54 -11.25 9.26
CA CYS A 20 -13.95 -10.16 8.34
C CYS A 20 -12.79 -9.57 7.54
N ARG A 21 -11.55 -9.84 7.92
CA ARG A 21 -10.35 -9.42 7.17
C ARG A 21 -9.40 -10.60 6.99
N THR A 22 -9.20 -10.98 5.75
CA THR A 22 -8.26 -12.05 5.36
C THR A 22 -7.10 -11.48 4.55
N SER A 23 -6.00 -12.20 4.47
CA SER A 23 -4.88 -11.94 3.57
C SER A 23 -4.38 -13.25 3.00
N ASN A 24 -3.96 -13.24 1.72
CA ASN A 24 -3.39 -14.42 1.07
C ASN A 24 -1.86 -14.40 1.10
N ASP A 25 -1.29 -13.24 1.44
CA ASP A 25 0.11 -12.91 1.39
C ASP A 25 0.60 -12.31 2.70
N VAL A 26 1.92 -12.31 2.88
CA VAL A 26 2.62 -11.63 3.95
C VAL A 26 3.52 -10.58 3.32
N ASP A 27 3.11 -9.34 3.37
CA ASP A 27 3.93 -8.21 2.94
C ASP A 27 4.98 -7.86 4.01
N VAL A 28 6.23 -7.71 3.60
CA VAL A 28 7.36 -7.37 4.48
C VAL A 28 8.06 -6.12 3.95
N LEU A 29 8.12 -5.07 4.75
CA LEU A 29 8.89 -3.86 4.45
C LEU A 29 10.33 -4.04 4.90
N LEU A 30 11.28 -3.71 4.04
CA LEU A 30 12.72 -3.84 4.25
C LEU A 30 13.45 -2.64 3.66
N ALA A 31 14.65 -2.36 4.16
CA ALA A 31 15.57 -1.48 3.46
C ALA A 31 16.08 -2.17 2.17
N PRO A 32 16.30 -1.43 1.06
CA PRO A 32 16.74 -2.00 -0.23
C PRO A 32 18.00 -2.88 -0.11
N GLU A 33 18.96 -2.47 0.72
CA GLU A 33 20.22 -3.19 0.97
C GLU A 33 20.05 -4.55 1.65
N ASP A 34 18.92 -4.79 2.31
CA ASP A 34 18.65 -6.04 3.03
C ASP A 34 17.82 -7.05 2.23
N VAL A 35 17.22 -6.62 1.11
CA VAL A 35 16.38 -7.49 0.26
C VAL A 35 17.12 -8.74 -0.19
N GLY A 36 18.40 -8.61 -0.58
CA GLY A 36 19.22 -9.75 -1.00
C GLY A 36 19.41 -10.79 0.09
N LYS A 37 19.69 -10.34 1.32
CA LYS A 37 19.90 -11.20 2.49
C LYS A 37 18.61 -11.96 2.86
N VAL A 38 17.46 -11.27 2.87
CA VAL A 38 16.16 -11.88 3.19
C VAL A 38 15.73 -12.83 2.07
N SER A 39 15.91 -12.46 0.81
CA SER A 39 15.65 -13.33 -0.34
C SER A 39 16.42 -14.65 -0.27
N ALA A 40 17.71 -14.60 0.11
CA ALA A 40 18.52 -15.81 0.30
C ALA A 40 17.95 -16.70 1.41
N ARG A 41 17.56 -16.13 2.55
CA ARG A 41 16.95 -16.88 3.66
C ARG A 41 15.61 -17.52 3.29
N LEU A 42 14.75 -16.80 2.54
CA LEU A 42 13.49 -17.37 2.05
C LEU A 42 13.75 -18.56 1.12
N LYS A 43 14.73 -18.46 0.20
CA LYS A 43 15.12 -19.59 -0.66
C LYS A 43 15.62 -20.79 0.15
N MET A 44 16.45 -20.57 1.15
CA MET A 44 16.90 -21.64 2.07
C MET A 44 15.74 -22.28 2.84
N ALA A 45 14.67 -21.51 3.13
CA ALA A 45 13.45 -22.00 3.76
C ALA A 45 12.47 -22.67 2.77
N GLY A 46 12.90 -22.91 1.51
CA GLY A 46 12.12 -23.61 0.49
C GLY A 46 11.15 -22.73 -0.31
N PHE A 47 11.22 -21.41 -0.19
CA PHE A 47 10.45 -20.51 -1.03
C PHE A 47 11.09 -20.34 -2.41
N ARG A 48 10.27 -20.20 -3.44
CA ARG A 48 10.67 -19.95 -4.83
C ARG A 48 9.99 -18.70 -5.35
N GLN A 49 10.69 -17.90 -6.16
CA GLN A 49 10.10 -16.71 -6.79
C GLN A 49 9.26 -17.10 -8.01
N GLY A 50 8.01 -16.67 -8.02
CA GLY A 50 7.07 -16.99 -9.09
C GLY A 50 5.63 -16.66 -8.73
N TYR A 51 4.71 -17.30 -9.44
CA TYR A 51 3.27 -17.03 -9.31
C TYR A 51 2.52 -18.35 -9.20
N MET A 52 1.44 -18.37 -8.40
CA MET A 52 0.45 -19.44 -8.44
C MET A 52 -0.52 -19.18 -9.58
N LYS A 53 -0.67 -20.15 -10.47
CA LYS A 53 -1.67 -20.19 -11.55
C LYS A 53 -2.60 -21.39 -11.35
N ASN A 54 -3.64 -21.50 -12.18
CA ASN A 54 -4.60 -22.61 -12.07
C ASN A 54 -3.93 -23.98 -12.12
N GLU A 55 -2.85 -24.11 -12.87
CA GLU A 55 -2.07 -25.36 -13.07
C GLU A 55 -0.96 -25.58 -12.04
N GLY A 56 -0.83 -24.67 -11.04
CA GLY A 56 0.20 -24.73 -10.01
C GLY A 56 1.22 -23.61 -10.07
N PHE A 57 2.38 -23.82 -9.45
CA PHE A 57 3.44 -22.85 -9.37
C PHE A 57 4.17 -22.67 -10.71
N VAL A 58 4.31 -21.40 -11.13
CA VAL A 58 5.10 -20.99 -12.30
C VAL A 58 6.27 -20.12 -11.86
N ALA A 59 7.49 -20.55 -12.09
CA ALA A 59 8.70 -19.81 -11.74
C ALA A 59 8.78 -18.49 -12.53
N ALA A 60 9.19 -17.42 -11.87
CA ALA A 60 9.45 -16.15 -12.53
C ALA A 60 10.73 -16.21 -13.35
N THR A 61 10.70 -15.56 -14.52
CA THR A 61 11.90 -15.38 -15.34
C THR A 61 12.83 -14.32 -14.70
N ARG A 62 14.12 -14.36 -15.08
CA ARG A 62 15.07 -13.34 -14.63
C ARG A 62 14.63 -11.91 -15.00
N GLN A 63 14.03 -11.74 -16.18
CA GLN A 63 13.52 -10.46 -16.63
C GLN A 63 12.40 -9.96 -15.73
N GLN A 64 11.41 -10.78 -15.39
CA GLN A 64 10.32 -10.43 -14.47
C GLN A 64 10.83 -10.05 -13.08
N ILE A 65 11.85 -10.75 -12.56
CA ILE A 65 12.47 -10.43 -11.27
C ILE A 65 13.15 -9.05 -11.30
N ILE A 66 13.85 -8.73 -12.38
CA ILE A 66 14.50 -7.42 -12.54
C ILE A 66 13.47 -6.32 -12.69
N GLU A 67 12.49 -6.52 -13.57
CA GLU A 67 11.42 -5.56 -13.84
C GLU A 67 10.62 -5.21 -12.57
N SER A 68 10.21 -6.21 -11.78
CA SER A 68 9.50 -5.99 -10.54
C SER A 68 10.29 -5.08 -9.58
N LYS A 69 11.60 -5.35 -9.43
CA LYS A 69 12.47 -4.53 -8.58
C LYS A 69 12.63 -3.09 -9.08
N MET A 70 12.76 -2.91 -10.39
CA MET A 70 13.03 -1.59 -10.98
C MET A 70 11.78 -0.71 -11.08
N THR A 71 10.60 -1.32 -11.31
CA THR A 71 9.38 -0.56 -11.61
C THR A 71 8.38 -0.54 -10.49
N ARG A 72 8.40 -1.52 -9.57
CA ARG A 72 7.37 -1.69 -8.54
C ARG A 72 7.86 -1.44 -7.12
N GLY A 73 9.18 -1.43 -6.88
CA GLY A 73 9.75 -1.30 -5.54
C GLY A 73 9.45 -2.51 -4.63
N GLU A 74 9.17 -3.66 -5.26
CA GLU A 74 8.90 -4.94 -4.59
C GLU A 74 9.53 -6.10 -5.36
N THR A 75 9.69 -7.24 -4.71
CA THR A 75 10.15 -8.46 -5.39
C THR A 75 8.98 -9.15 -6.09
N VAL A 76 9.30 -10.04 -7.05
CA VAL A 76 8.34 -11.09 -7.44
C VAL A 76 8.04 -11.92 -6.20
N PRO A 77 6.78 -12.34 -5.95
CA PRO A 77 6.39 -13.11 -4.78
C PRO A 77 7.27 -14.33 -4.51
N PHE A 78 7.54 -14.56 -3.23
CA PHE A 78 8.16 -15.79 -2.76
C PHE A 78 7.08 -16.77 -2.33
N ILE A 79 6.98 -17.90 -2.99
CA ILE A 79 5.94 -18.90 -2.79
C ILE A 79 6.53 -20.20 -2.27
N ARG A 80 5.88 -20.78 -1.27
CA ARG A 80 6.12 -22.13 -0.77
C ARG A 80 4.80 -22.88 -0.65
N GLU A 81 4.66 -23.97 -1.40
CA GLU A 81 3.49 -24.84 -1.31
C GLU A 81 3.42 -25.51 0.07
N THR A 82 2.20 -25.73 0.55
CA THR A 82 1.94 -26.39 1.83
C THR A 82 1.03 -27.61 1.65
N ARG A 83 0.97 -28.44 2.69
CA ARG A 83 0.03 -29.57 2.78
C ARG A 83 -1.14 -29.29 3.74
N LEU A 84 -1.32 -28.01 4.13
CA LEU A 84 -2.39 -27.62 5.04
C LEU A 84 -3.74 -27.66 4.31
N PRO A 85 -4.82 -28.11 4.96
CA PRO A 85 -6.12 -28.35 4.30
C PRO A 85 -6.69 -27.15 3.57
N TYR A 86 -6.55 -25.93 4.13
CA TYR A 86 -7.15 -24.70 3.62
C TYR A 86 -6.13 -23.66 3.13
N LEU A 87 -4.83 -23.97 3.23
CA LEU A 87 -3.76 -23.08 2.82
C LEU A 87 -2.83 -23.82 1.86
N LYS A 88 -3.06 -23.66 0.56
CA LYS A 88 -2.31 -24.39 -0.48
C LYS A 88 -0.87 -23.92 -0.61
N HIS A 89 -0.60 -22.67 -0.32
CA HIS A 89 0.75 -22.07 -0.37
C HIS A 89 0.87 -20.90 0.61
N LEU A 90 2.09 -20.62 0.98
CA LEU A 90 2.48 -19.38 1.66
C LEU A 90 3.08 -18.46 0.60
N GLU A 91 2.70 -17.18 0.67
CA GLU A 91 3.20 -16.14 -0.21
C GLU A 91 3.81 -15.01 0.63
N VAL A 92 5.01 -14.57 0.25
CA VAL A 92 5.74 -13.50 0.92
C VAL A 92 6.20 -12.49 -0.11
N ASP A 93 5.78 -11.24 0.06
CA ASP A 93 6.18 -10.11 -0.76
C ASP A 93 7.17 -9.21 -0.01
N LEU A 94 8.35 -9.00 -0.58
CA LEU A 94 9.33 -8.08 -0.02
C LEU A 94 9.17 -6.70 -0.69
N ASN A 95 8.72 -5.73 0.09
CA ASN A 95 8.56 -4.35 -0.29
C ASN A 95 9.76 -3.54 0.21
N PHE A 96 10.34 -2.69 -0.64
CA PHE A 96 11.52 -1.88 -0.32
C PHE A 96 11.45 -0.47 -0.92
N SER A 97 10.24 -0.02 -1.27
CA SER A 97 9.93 1.34 -1.69
C SER A 97 8.52 1.69 -1.24
N LEU A 98 8.29 2.95 -0.91
CA LEU A 98 6.98 3.48 -0.57
C LEU A 98 6.19 3.87 -1.84
N ASP A 99 6.91 4.22 -2.90
CA ASP A 99 6.35 4.64 -4.18
C ASP A 99 7.08 4.00 -5.37
N TYR A 100 6.60 4.29 -6.61
CA TYR A 100 7.27 3.86 -7.84
C TYR A 100 8.54 4.65 -8.17
N LYS A 101 8.83 5.73 -7.46
CA LYS A 101 9.89 6.68 -7.83
C LYS A 101 11.24 6.33 -7.22
N ASN A 102 11.31 5.33 -6.35
CA ASN A 102 12.51 4.96 -5.58
C ASN A 102 13.17 6.15 -4.86
N SER A 103 12.36 7.15 -4.50
CA SER A 103 12.88 8.49 -4.29
C SER A 103 13.27 8.80 -2.87
N ASP A 104 12.88 8.01 -1.88
CA ASP A 104 13.20 8.37 -0.50
C ASP A 104 13.46 7.18 0.43
N ASP A 105 14.68 6.62 0.32
CA ASP A 105 15.18 5.65 1.29
C ASP A 105 15.21 6.22 2.73
N ALA A 106 15.27 7.54 2.90
CA ALA A 106 15.30 8.18 4.20
C ALA A 106 13.95 8.04 4.90
N SER A 107 12.83 8.28 4.22
CA SER A 107 11.48 8.09 4.76
C SER A 107 11.23 6.64 5.13
N LEU A 108 11.61 5.70 4.26
CA LEU A 108 11.50 4.27 4.54
C LEU A 108 12.33 3.86 5.75
N LYS A 109 13.58 4.29 5.84
CA LYS A 109 14.47 4.03 6.99
C LYS A 109 13.94 4.65 8.27
N SER A 110 13.38 5.87 8.20
CA SER A 110 12.72 6.52 9.33
C SER A 110 11.53 5.70 9.84
N MET A 111 10.68 5.18 8.96
CA MET A 111 9.59 4.27 9.34
C MET A 111 10.10 2.98 9.97
N LEU A 112 11.11 2.33 9.37
CA LEU A 112 11.69 1.08 9.90
C LEU A 112 12.35 1.25 11.26
N SER A 113 12.84 2.45 11.60
CA SER A 113 13.41 2.73 12.93
C SER A 113 12.35 2.83 14.02
N ARG A 114 11.07 3.02 13.67
CA ARG A 114 9.93 3.22 14.57
C ARG A 114 9.00 2.00 14.59
N THR A 115 9.55 0.80 14.47
CA THR A 115 8.75 -0.43 14.56
C THR A 115 8.41 -0.79 15.99
N GLN A 116 7.25 -1.41 16.19
CA GLN A 116 6.81 -2.00 17.44
C GLN A 116 6.58 -3.50 17.32
N THR A 117 6.67 -4.21 18.45
CA THR A 117 6.33 -5.64 18.49
C THR A 117 4.89 -5.82 18.97
N VAL A 118 4.11 -6.56 18.17
CA VAL A 118 2.73 -6.94 18.54
C VAL A 118 2.60 -8.46 18.55
N THR A 119 1.62 -8.96 19.30
CA THR A 119 1.34 -10.41 19.38
C THR A 119 0.20 -10.75 18.42
N LEU A 120 0.42 -11.71 17.55
CA LEU A 120 -0.59 -12.27 16.64
C LEU A 120 -0.71 -13.78 16.91
N GLY A 121 -1.77 -14.18 17.62
CA GLY A 121 -1.85 -15.54 18.15
C GLY A 121 -0.69 -15.82 19.11
N GLU A 122 0.10 -16.84 18.84
CA GLU A 122 1.31 -17.19 19.63
C GLU A 122 2.59 -16.49 19.11
N ALA A 123 2.52 -15.84 17.94
CA ALA A 123 3.68 -15.24 17.31
C ALA A 123 3.86 -13.77 17.74
N LYS A 124 5.11 -13.38 17.99
CA LYS A 124 5.51 -11.98 18.11
C LYS A 124 5.96 -11.50 16.75
N ILE A 125 5.29 -10.48 16.22
CA ILE A 125 5.59 -9.88 14.93
C ILE A 125 6.00 -8.41 15.10
N ARG A 126 6.84 -7.92 14.21
CA ARG A 126 7.25 -6.53 14.18
C ARG A 126 6.42 -5.81 13.10
N VAL A 127 5.79 -4.70 13.48
CA VAL A 127 4.98 -3.84 12.59
C VAL A 127 5.44 -2.39 12.71
N LEU A 128 5.07 -1.54 11.78
CA LEU A 128 5.29 -0.11 11.90
C LEU A 128 4.48 0.45 13.09
N GLU A 129 4.94 1.54 13.64
CA GLU A 129 4.17 2.35 14.60
C GLU A 129 2.86 2.82 13.92
N PRO A 130 1.74 3.00 14.64
CA PRO A 130 0.41 3.20 14.04
C PRO A 130 0.32 4.31 13.00
N MET A 131 0.99 5.46 13.22
CA MET A 131 0.97 6.57 12.25
C MET A 131 1.75 6.23 10.98
N ASP A 132 2.95 5.66 11.13
CA ASP A 132 3.76 5.21 10.01
C ASP A 132 3.08 4.06 9.24
N PHE A 133 2.35 3.20 9.94
CA PHE A 133 1.56 2.14 9.33
C PHE A 133 0.42 2.71 8.47
N LEU A 134 -0.31 3.70 8.99
CA LEU A 134 -1.36 4.38 8.25
C LEU A 134 -0.80 5.14 7.04
N LEU A 135 0.30 5.88 7.20
CA LEU A 135 0.97 6.56 6.08
C LEU A 135 1.43 5.59 5.00
N HIS A 136 1.94 4.41 5.37
CA HIS A 136 2.29 3.37 4.41
C HIS A 136 1.05 2.90 3.62
N LEU A 137 -0.10 2.68 4.27
CA LEU A 137 -1.35 2.34 3.57
C LEU A 137 -1.79 3.46 2.62
N CYS A 138 -1.64 4.72 3.06
CA CYS A 138 -1.95 5.88 2.23
C CYS A 138 -1.06 5.94 0.97
N ALA A 139 0.26 5.76 1.12
CA ALA A 139 1.18 5.73 -0.02
C ALA A 139 0.78 4.65 -1.03
N HIS A 140 0.50 3.44 -0.52
CA HIS A 140 0.14 2.31 -1.36
C HIS A 140 -1.17 2.55 -2.12
N LEU A 141 -2.21 3.07 -1.43
CA LEU A 141 -3.50 3.37 -2.03
C LEU A 141 -3.38 4.51 -3.04
N TYR A 142 -2.71 5.60 -2.69
CA TYR A 142 -2.50 6.75 -3.56
C TYR A 142 -1.76 6.35 -4.85
N LYS A 143 -0.69 5.58 -4.71
CA LYS A 143 0.09 5.04 -5.84
C LYS A 143 -0.79 4.32 -6.85
N GLU A 144 -1.67 3.44 -6.40
CA GLU A 144 -2.57 2.71 -7.29
C GLU A 144 -3.67 3.60 -7.86
N ALA A 145 -4.27 4.45 -7.03
CA ALA A 145 -5.38 5.29 -7.42
C ALA A 145 -5.01 6.41 -8.41
N THR A 146 -3.73 6.80 -8.47
CA THR A 146 -3.23 7.90 -9.29
C THR A 146 -2.29 7.45 -10.42
N THR A 147 -2.28 6.15 -10.74
CA THR A 147 -1.44 5.61 -11.81
C THR A 147 -2.30 4.91 -12.87
N LEU A 148 -2.22 5.37 -14.10
CA LEU A 148 -3.10 4.97 -15.21
C LEU A 148 -3.18 3.44 -15.46
N PRO A 149 -2.10 2.65 -15.42
CA PRO A 149 -2.19 1.18 -15.53
C PRO A 149 -3.13 0.53 -14.53
N TRP A 150 -3.15 0.98 -13.27
CA TRP A 150 -4.05 0.44 -12.25
C TRP A 150 -5.52 0.79 -12.52
N ILE A 151 -5.77 2.01 -13.03
CA ILE A 151 -7.12 2.45 -13.43
C ILE A 151 -7.62 1.59 -14.60
N ARG A 152 -6.79 1.36 -15.62
CA ARG A 152 -7.10 0.46 -16.76
C ARG A 152 -7.43 -0.96 -16.31
N MET A 153 -6.73 -1.47 -15.30
CA MET A 153 -6.99 -2.79 -14.70
C MET A 153 -8.16 -2.78 -13.72
N ARG A 154 -8.78 -1.64 -13.42
CA ARG A 154 -9.83 -1.44 -12.41
C ARG A 154 -9.40 -1.88 -11.00
N ARG A 155 -8.12 -1.68 -10.66
CA ARG A 155 -7.52 -2.01 -9.36
C ARG A 155 -7.14 -0.79 -8.55
N ASP A 156 -7.44 0.40 -9.05
CA ASP A 156 -7.14 1.73 -8.48
C ASP A 156 -7.93 2.06 -7.21
N MET A 157 -9.21 1.67 -7.14
CA MET A 157 -10.11 1.99 -6.04
C MET A 157 -10.66 0.72 -5.38
N THR A 158 -9.80 -0.04 -4.71
CA THR A 158 -10.21 -1.26 -4.02
C THR A 158 -10.79 -0.90 -2.64
N PHE A 159 -12.10 -1.10 -2.46
CA PHE A 159 -12.86 -0.58 -1.30
C PHE A 159 -12.30 -1.01 0.06
N TYR A 160 -11.86 -2.25 0.21
CA TYR A 160 -11.32 -2.72 1.48
C TYR A 160 -10.11 -1.90 1.98
N LYS A 161 -9.35 -1.24 1.09
CA LYS A 161 -8.22 -0.38 1.49
C LYS A 161 -8.68 0.88 2.21
N TYR A 162 -9.82 1.43 1.82
CA TYR A 162 -10.46 2.53 2.54
C TYR A 162 -11.00 2.04 3.89
N CYS A 163 -11.56 0.82 3.94
CA CYS A 163 -11.98 0.17 5.18
C CYS A 163 -10.80 -0.04 6.14
N ASP A 164 -9.63 -0.45 5.63
CA ASP A 164 -8.41 -0.65 6.42
C ASP A 164 -7.97 0.66 7.11
N ILE A 165 -7.95 1.77 6.37
CA ILE A 165 -7.63 3.10 6.92
C ILE A 165 -8.68 3.52 7.96
N TYR A 166 -9.96 3.39 7.63
CA TYR A 166 -11.06 3.69 8.55
C TYR A 166 -10.96 2.89 9.85
N ALA A 167 -10.71 1.58 9.76
CA ALA A 167 -10.58 0.70 10.92
C ALA A 167 -9.38 1.06 11.81
N LEU A 168 -8.26 1.49 11.23
CA LEU A 168 -7.10 1.95 11.98
C LEU A 168 -7.36 3.24 12.77
N MET A 169 -8.16 4.12 12.21
CA MET A 169 -8.47 5.43 12.81
C MET A 169 -9.60 5.39 13.83
N GLN A 170 -10.22 4.23 14.07
CA GLN A 170 -11.24 4.10 15.10
C GLN A 170 -10.68 4.42 16.50
N GLY A 171 -11.34 5.34 17.20
CA GLY A 171 -10.92 5.82 18.51
C GLY A 171 -9.81 6.88 18.50
N TRP A 172 -9.44 7.40 17.33
CA TRP A 172 -8.52 8.52 17.23
C TRP A 172 -9.21 9.84 17.59
N GLU A 173 -8.44 10.75 18.16
CA GLU A 173 -8.85 12.10 18.53
C GLU A 173 -8.12 13.15 17.68
N GLU A 174 -8.46 14.44 17.85
CA GLU A 174 -7.84 15.55 17.09
C GLU A 174 -6.32 15.58 17.26
N GLN A 175 -5.81 15.29 18.46
CA GLN A 175 -4.37 15.24 18.73
C GLN A 175 -3.65 14.13 17.93
N ASP A 176 -4.32 13.00 17.69
CA ASP A 176 -3.76 11.92 16.87
C ASP A 176 -3.67 12.38 15.43
N LEU A 177 -4.68 13.11 14.95
CA LEU A 177 -4.72 13.65 13.62
C LEU A 177 -3.63 14.73 13.41
N GLU A 178 -3.42 15.61 14.37
CA GLU A 178 -2.35 16.61 14.32
C GLU A 178 -0.96 15.94 14.25
N ARG A 179 -0.73 14.92 15.07
CA ARG A 179 0.52 14.12 15.04
C ARG A 179 0.70 13.41 13.70
N LEU A 180 -0.38 12.88 13.12
CA LEU A 180 -0.33 12.23 11.81
C LEU A 180 0.02 13.24 10.70
N LEU A 181 -0.61 14.42 10.71
CA LEU A 181 -0.33 15.47 9.73
C LEU A 181 1.13 15.92 9.81
N HIS A 182 1.63 16.17 11.02
CA HIS A 182 3.03 16.53 11.24
C HIS A 182 3.97 15.42 10.71
N ARG A 183 3.67 14.16 11.04
CA ARG A 183 4.48 13.03 10.56
C ARG A 183 4.44 12.88 9.04
N ALA A 184 3.31 13.14 8.41
CA ALA A 184 3.19 13.14 6.94
C ALA A 184 4.05 14.25 6.29
N GLU A 185 4.16 15.41 6.94
CA GLU A 185 5.04 16.49 6.47
C GLU A 185 6.52 16.11 6.59
N GLU A 186 6.93 15.54 7.73
CA GLU A 186 8.31 15.03 7.92
C GLU A 186 8.71 14.02 6.84
N LEU A 187 7.78 13.13 6.47
CA LEU A 187 7.99 12.09 5.47
C LEU A 187 7.68 12.54 4.04
N ARG A 188 7.25 13.80 3.82
CA ARG A 188 6.82 14.34 2.52
C ARG A 188 5.69 13.53 1.87
N MET A 189 4.76 13.04 2.70
CA MET A 189 3.65 12.19 2.30
C MET A 189 2.29 12.86 2.50
N ARG A 190 2.27 14.21 2.53
CA ARG A 190 1.05 14.97 2.79
C ARG A 190 -0.01 14.75 1.71
N LEU A 191 0.38 14.66 0.44
CA LEU A 191 -0.57 14.50 -0.66
C LEU A 191 -1.23 13.11 -0.63
N GLU A 192 -0.45 12.07 -0.38
CA GLU A 192 -0.93 10.69 -0.19
C GLU A 192 -1.94 10.63 0.97
N LEU A 193 -1.61 11.28 2.09
CA LEU A 193 -2.48 11.34 3.24
C LEU A 193 -3.79 12.07 2.91
N LEU A 194 -3.72 13.27 2.33
CA LEU A 194 -4.92 14.05 1.97
C LEU A 194 -5.85 13.31 1.02
N TYR A 195 -5.29 12.60 0.02
CA TYR A 195 -6.07 11.78 -0.89
C TYR A 195 -6.87 10.71 -0.15
N CYS A 196 -6.20 9.98 0.73
CA CYS A 196 -6.79 8.87 1.45
C CYS A 196 -7.81 9.34 2.48
N LEU A 197 -7.49 10.35 3.28
CA LEU A 197 -8.40 10.86 4.31
C LEU A 197 -9.64 11.52 3.71
N GLY A 198 -9.49 12.30 2.62
CA GLY A 198 -10.63 12.86 1.90
C GLY A 198 -11.53 11.79 1.27
N SER A 199 -10.95 10.68 0.83
CA SER A 199 -11.73 9.54 0.33
C SER A 199 -12.44 8.80 1.46
N VAL A 200 -11.76 8.55 2.59
CA VAL A 200 -12.34 7.90 3.77
C VAL A 200 -13.49 8.74 4.33
N GLU A 201 -13.32 10.06 4.44
CA GLU A 201 -14.38 10.99 4.86
C GLU A 201 -15.60 10.86 3.95
N ALA A 202 -15.38 10.88 2.63
CA ALA A 202 -16.47 10.80 1.66
C ALA A 202 -17.21 9.45 1.66
N PHE A 203 -16.53 8.34 1.97
CA PHE A 203 -17.15 7.01 2.04
C PHE A 203 -17.84 6.72 3.37
N PHE A 204 -17.28 7.17 4.50
CA PHE A 204 -17.66 6.73 5.84
C PHE A 204 -18.20 7.86 6.73
N ASP A 205 -18.30 9.10 6.22
CA ASP A 205 -18.75 10.27 6.95
C ASP A 205 -18.05 10.40 8.34
N MET A 206 -16.73 10.49 8.31
CA MET A 206 -15.89 10.54 9.51
C MET A 206 -15.70 12.00 9.99
N PRO A 207 -16.41 12.48 11.03
CA PRO A 207 -16.41 13.90 11.43
C PRO A 207 -15.01 14.45 11.72
N LEU A 208 -14.12 13.64 12.31
CA LEU A 208 -12.75 13.98 12.64
C LEU A 208 -11.98 14.52 11.40
N LEU A 209 -12.30 14.03 10.19
CA LEU A 209 -11.59 14.39 8.97
C LEU A 209 -12.13 15.67 8.31
N ARG A 210 -13.26 16.18 8.74
CA ARG A 210 -13.90 17.37 8.15
C ARG A 210 -13.09 18.65 8.33
N CYS A 211 -12.20 18.72 9.32
CA CYS A 211 -11.33 19.87 9.56
C CYS A 211 -10.17 19.93 8.56
N ILE A 212 -9.80 18.80 7.91
CA ILE A 212 -8.70 18.75 6.95
C ILE A 212 -9.17 19.37 5.63
N ARG A 213 -8.49 20.41 5.21
CA ARG A 213 -8.78 21.08 3.92
C ARG A 213 -7.50 21.15 3.09
N PRO A 214 -7.54 20.60 1.86
CA PRO A 214 -6.45 20.81 0.91
C PRO A 214 -6.43 22.26 0.44
N THR A 215 -5.24 22.77 0.16
CA THR A 215 -5.10 24.03 -0.60
C THR A 215 -5.64 23.87 -2.02
N PRO A 216 -5.91 24.97 -2.75
CA PRO A 216 -6.33 24.88 -4.14
C PRO A 216 -5.36 24.12 -5.04
N GLU A 217 -4.05 24.21 -4.79
CA GLU A 217 -3.01 23.47 -5.50
C GLU A 217 -3.07 21.98 -5.18
N GLU A 218 -3.12 21.61 -3.89
CA GLU A 218 -3.30 20.23 -3.45
C GLU A 218 -4.59 19.62 -4.00
N ALA A 219 -5.71 20.36 -3.94
CA ALA A 219 -6.99 19.89 -4.49
C ALA A 219 -6.94 19.62 -6.01
N ARG A 220 -6.07 20.32 -6.74
CA ARG A 220 -5.77 20.03 -8.14
C ARG A 220 -4.95 18.75 -8.28
N ALA A 221 -3.84 18.66 -7.54
CA ALA A 221 -2.93 17.51 -7.56
C ALA A 221 -3.62 16.20 -7.14
N LEU A 222 -4.55 16.24 -6.19
CA LEU A 222 -5.32 15.07 -5.75
C LEU A 222 -6.20 14.44 -6.85
N ARG A 223 -6.39 15.10 -7.97
CA ARG A 223 -7.12 14.57 -9.11
C ARG A 223 -6.22 14.12 -10.26
N GLU A 224 -4.92 14.32 -10.14
CA GLU A 224 -3.96 13.98 -11.20
C GLU A 224 -3.66 12.49 -11.21
N VAL A 225 -3.51 11.96 -12.41
CA VAL A 225 -3.21 10.57 -12.72
C VAL A 225 -2.01 10.53 -13.64
N THR A 226 -0.96 9.85 -13.22
CA THR A 226 0.26 9.73 -14.02
C THR A 226 0.21 8.51 -14.93
N ALA A 227 0.73 8.65 -16.13
CA ALA A 227 0.98 7.57 -17.08
C ALA A 227 2.48 7.52 -17.42
N PRO A 228 3.31 6.89 -16.54
CA PRO A 228 4.78 6.98 -16.65
C PRO A 228 5.33 6.48 -17.98
N ALA A 229 4.78 5.39 -18.52
CA ALA A 229 5.20 4.83 -19.81
C ALA A 229 4.88 5.76 -20.99
N GLU A 230 3.82 6.55 -20.89
CA GLU A 230 3.37 7.48 -21.93
C GLU A 230 3.96 8.87 -21.72
N LYS A 231 4.60 9.13 -20.58
CA LYS A 231 5.07 10.46 -20.13
C LYS A 231 3.96 11.50 -20.14
N LYS A 232 2.74 11.10 -19.77
CA LYS A 232 1.54 11.93 -19.76
C LYS A 232 0.96 12.04 -18.36
N THR A 233 0.23 13.13 -18.14
CA THR A 233 -0.58 13.36 -16.94
C THR A 233 -2.03 13.54 -17.39
N TYR A 234 -2.92 12.91 -16.66
CA TYR A 234 -4.37 13.06 -16.80
C TYR A 234 -4.94 13.66 -15.54
N ARG A 235 -6.17 14.13 -15.59
CA ARG A 235 -6.90 14.64 -14.43
C ARG A 235 -8.33 14.14 -14.45
N TYR A 236 -8.83 13.73 -13.29
CA TYR A 236 -10.24 13.43 -13.12
C TYR A 236 -11.09 14.71 -13.23
N ARG A 237 -12.08 14.72 -14.12
CA ARG A 237 -13.13 15.74 -14.20
C ARG A 237 -14.06 15.65 -12.99
N GLU A 238 -14.37 14.45 -12.52
CA GLU A 238 -15.19 14.19 -11.34
C GLU A 238 -14.33 14.26 -10.05
N PRO A 239 -14.51 15.26 -9.19
CA PRO A 239 -13.74 15.41 -7.97
C PRO A 239 -14.17 14.45 -6.86
N ASN A 240 -15.43 13.99 -6.84
CA ASN A 240 -15.98 13.18 -5.79
C ASN A 240 -15.51 11.72 -5.89
N PRO A 241 -14.78 11.17 -4.89
CA PRO A 241 -14.25 9.81 -4.95
C PRO A 241 -15.35 8.74 -4.95
N VAL A 242 -16.49 8.98 -4.30
CA VAL A 242 -17.62 8.05 -4.29
C VAL A 242 -18.22 7.93 -5.69
N ARG A 243 -18.42 9.05 -6.40
CA ARG A 243 -18.91 9.03 -7.80
C ARG A 243 -17.93 8.34 -8.73
N ARG A 244 -16.62 8.58 -8.54
CA ARG A 244 -15.58 7.86 -9.31
C ARG A 244 -15.62 6.36 -9.03
N PHE A 245 -15.79 5.95 -7.78
CA PHE A 245 -15.86 4.53 -7.40
C PHE A 245 -17.00 3.80 -8.11
N PHE A 246 -18.20 4.42 -8.19
CA PHE A 246 -19.37 3.84 -8.84
C PHE A 246 -19.44 4.07 -10.36
N ALA A 247 -18.47 4.76 -10.95
CA ALA A 247 -18.43 4.95 -12.40
C ALA A 247 -18.23 3.61 -13.12
N LYS A 248 -19.02 3.40 -14.19
CA LYS A 248 -18.93 2.20 -15.02
C LYS A 248 -17.56 2.08 -15.69
N ASP A 249 -17.03 3.20 -16.17
CA ASP A 249 -15.68 3.31 -16.70
C ASP A 249 -15.01 4.58 -16.18
N ARG A 250 -13.96 4.41 -15.37
CA ARG A 250 -13.21 5.54 -14.82
C ARG A 250 -12.29 6.20 -15.83
N MET A 251 -11.95 5.50 -16.92
CA MET A 251 -11.16 6.10 -18.01
C MET A 251 -11.90 7.25 -18.70
N GLU A 252 -13.24 7.13 -18.84
CA GLU A 252 -14.08 8.19 -19.43
C GLU A 252 -14.13 9.48 -18.57
N LEU A 253 -13.74 9.40 -17.29
CA LEU A 253 -13.69 10.55 -16.39
C LEU A 253 -12.36 11.30 -16.46
N LEU A 254 -11.38 10.79 -17.20
CA LEU A 254 -10.05 11.38 -17.32
C LEU A 254 -10.00 12.33 -18.53
N GLU A 255 -9.29 13.42 -18.34
CA GLU A 255 -8.88 14.36 -19.41
C GLU A 255 -7.36 14.49 -19.39
N GLU A 256 -6.73 14.54 -20.55
CA GLU A 256 -5.28 14.78 -20.65
C GLU A 256 -4.98 16.23 -20.25
N VAL A 257 -4.00 16.40 -19.38
CA VAL A 257 -3.50 17.72 -18.97
C VAL A 257 -2.47 18.16 -20.00
N ALA A 258 -2.75 19.26 -20.69
CA ALA A 258 -1.76 19.87 -21.58
C ALA A 258 -0.52 20.25 -20.76
N GLY A 259 0.64 19.80 -21.21
CA GLY A 259 1.94 20.11 -20.62
C GLY A 259 2.35 21.56 -20.82
#